data_32274b0dc71f1909b357878abff9decc
#
_entry.id   32274b0dc71f1909b357878abff9decc
#
_cell.length_a   1.000
_cell.length_b   1.000
_cell.length_c   1.000
_cell.angle_alpha   90.00
_cell.angle_beta   90.00
_cell.angle_gamma   90.00
#
_symmetry.space_group_name_H-M   'P 1'
#
loop_
_entity.id
_entity.type
_entity.pdbx_description
1 polymer ?
#
loop_
_entity_poly.entity_id
_entity_poly.type
_entity_poly.pdbx_seq_one_letter_code
_entity_poly.pdbx_strand_id
1 'polypeptide(L)'
;MKFLDQAKIYIASGNGGDGCASFRREKYIEFGGPNGGDGGKGGNIIFKVDDNLNTLIDFRYQQHFKAKKGENGRGKNQTGANGSNMVIKVPPGTEIYNEDKTVLLTDLTKIDEEYILLKGGNGGLGNNHFKSSVNQAPRKFTKGELGEERWIWLSLKLFADIGVIGLPNAGKSTLLSTISNANPKIGDYPFTTLHPILGTVKRFDKEIVLADIPGLIEGAHEGKGLGDKFLAHIERCKYLLHLVDINDDNWFDNYNIVRKEISKYSEKV
;
A
#
# COMPACT_ATOMS: atom_id res chain seq x y z
N MET A 1 -8.65 8.37 17.68
CA MET A 1 -8.25 8.31 16.26
C MET A 1 -9.29 7.51 15.48
N LYS A 2 -9.67 7.92 14.28
CA LYS A 2 -10.51 7.09 13.42
C LYS A 2 -9.58 6.15 12.66
N PHE A 3 -9.71 4.86 12.84
CA PHE A 3 -8.99 3.85 12.08
C PHE A 3 -9.66 3.71 10.71
N LEU A 4 -8.87 3.64 9.64
CA LEU A 4 -9.36 3.42 8.28
C LEU A 4 -8.56 2.27 7.67
N ASP A 5 -9.26 1.21 7.32
CA ASP A 5 -8.72 -0.02 6.74
C ASP A 5 -8.89 -0.11 5.21
N GLN A 6 -9.72 0.75 4.65
CA GLN A 6 -9.92 0.82 3.20
C GLN A 6 -9.97 2.26 2.72
N ALA A 7 -9.28 2.53 1.61
CA ALA A 7 -9.27 3.85 1.00
C ALA A 7 -9.29 3.73 -0.53
N LYS A 8 -10.10 4.56 -1.19
CA LYS A 8 -10.07 4.73 -2.65
C LYS A 8 -9.20 5.93 -2.98
N ILE A 9 -8.19 5.73 -3.82
CA ILE A 9 -7.27 6.80 -4.24
C ILE A 9 -7.12 6.83 -5.75
N TYR A 10 -6.87 8.03 -6.26
CA TYR A 10 -6.53 8.26 -7.65
C TYR A 10 -5.04 8.40 -7.81
N ILE A 11 -4.46 7.66 -8.73
CA ILE A 11 -3.04 7.67 -9.04
C ILE A 11 -2.82 7.99 -10.52
N ALA A 12 -1.81 8.81 -10.80
CA ALA A 12 -1.41 9.15 -12.16
C ALA A 12 0.11 9.21 -12.26
N SER A 13 0.68 8.44 -13.18
CA SER A 13 2.10 8.54 -13.51
C SER A 13 2.37 9.79 -14.37
N GLY A 14 3.60 10.22 -14.42
CA GLY A 14 4.00 11.39 -15.20
C GLY A 14 4.01 11.10 -16.71
N ASN A 15 3.54 12.04 -17.51
CA ASN A 15 3.73 11.99 -18.96
C ASN A 15 5.21 12.20 -19.29
N GLY A 16 5.68 11.59 -20.37
CA GLY A 16 6.97 11.94 -20.96
C GLY A 16 6.99 13.35 -21.52
N GLY A 17 8.14 13.98 -21.52
CA GLY A 17 8.36 15.26 -22.20
C GLY A 17 8.46 15.06 -23.70
N ASP A 18 8.09 16.08 -24.49
CA ASP A 18 8.24 16.04 -25.93
C ASP A 18 9.69 16.18 -26.34
N GLY A 19 10.09 15.53 -27.43
CA GLY A 19 11.33 15.82 -28.12
C GLY A 19 11.31 17.23 -28.75
N CYS A 20 12.46 17.72 -29.12
CA CYS A 20 12.61 19.06 -29.71
C CYS A 20 13.06 18.98 -31.17
N ALA A 21 12.50 19.85 -32.01
CA ALA A 21 13.03 20.10 -33.35
C ALA A 21 13.82 21.42 -33.32
N SER A 22 15.13 21.34 -33.31
CA SER A 22 16.02 22.47 -33.28
C SER A 22 17.20 22.28 -34.25
N PHE A 23 17.77 23.37 -34.70
CA PHE A 23 18.92 23.39 -35.62
C PHE A 23 20.02 24.25 -35.03
N ARG A 24 21.25 23.81 -35.23
CA ARG A 24 22.44 24.56 -34.80
C ARG A 24 22.53 25.87 -35.58
N ARG A 25 22.64 26.97 -34.87
CA ARG A 25 22.87 28.32 -35.44
C ARG A 25 24.04 28.96 -34.71
N GLU A 26 25.15 29.12 -35.45
CA GLU A 26 26.35 29.75 -34.94
C GLU A 26 26.90 30.73 -35.95
N LYS A 27 27.70 31.70 -35.52
CA LYS A 27 28.40 32.61 -36.40
C LYS A 27 29.29 31.82 -37.36
N TYR A 28 29.19 32.10 -38.65
CA TYR A 28 29.92 31.44 -39.74
C TYR A 28 29.46 29.98 -40.03
N ILE A 29 28.37 29.51 -39.49
CA ILE A 29 27.74 28.23 -39.88
C ILE A 29 26.36 28.52 -40.45
N GLU A 30 26.27 28.54 -41.77
CA GLU A 30 25.08 28.93 -42.51
C GLU A 30 24.01 27.79 -42.43
N PHE A 31 24.44 26.54 -42.54
CA PHE A 31 23.59 25.34 -42.49
C PHE A 31 24.00 24.43 -41.33
N GLY A 32 23.56 24.74 -40.14
CA GLY A 32 23.76 23.87 -38.97
C GLY A 32 22.81 22.65 -39.02
N GLY A 33 23.32 21.46 -38.68
CA GLY A 33 22.53 20.25 -38.60
C GLY A 33 21.48 20.26 -37.49
N PRO A 34 20.60 19.22 -37.45
CA PRO A 34 19.62 19.06 -36.36
C PRO A 34 20.34 18.89 -35.00
N ASN A 35 19.84 19.56 -33.98
CA ASN A 35 20.39 19.52 -32.63
C ASN A 35 19.31 19.56 -31.56
N GLY A 36 18.09 19.11 -31.89
CA GLY A 36 17.01 18.96 -30.89
C GLY A 36 17.29 17.78 -29.98
N GLY A 37 17.18 18.02 -28.69
CA GLY A 37 17.30 17.01 -27.63
C GLY A 37 15.99 16.25 -27.39
N ASP A 38 16.10 15.15 -26.66
CA ASP A 38 15.00 14.29 -26.31
C ASP A 38 14.22 14.84 -25.11
N GLY A 39 12.96 14.45 -24.96
CA GLY A 39 12.19 14.69 -23.76
C GLY A 39 12.63 13.77 -22.61
N GLY A 40 12.45 14.23 -21.39
CA GLY A 40 12.67 13.43 -20.19
C GLY A 40 11.54 12.42 -19.99
N LYS A 41 11.82 11.33 -19.29
CA LYS A 41 10.79 10.36 -18.87
C LYS A 41 9.87 10.96 -17.81
N GLY A 42 8.61 10.56 -17.77
CA GLY A 42 7.69 10.85 -16.67
C GLY A 42 8.06 10.07 -15.42
N GLY A 43 7.66 10.58 -14.26
CA GLY A 43 7.84 9.91 -12.97
C GLY A 43 6.92 8.73 -12.81
N ASN A 44 7.35 7.73 -12.06
CA ASN A 44 6.58 6.53 -11.72
C ASN A 44 5.71 6.77 -10.47
N ILE A 45 4.67 5.95 -10.29
CA ILE A 45 3.99 5.76 -9.01
C ILE A 45 4.57 4.52 -8.34
N ILE A 46 5.14 4.73 -7.16
CA ILE A 46 5.82 3.69 -6.37
C ILE A 46 5.13 3.59 -5.02
N PHE A 47 4.72 2.38 -4.65
CA PHE A 47 4.29 2.08 -3.30
C PHE A 47 5.48 1.57 -2.49
N LYS A 48 5.63 2.10 -1.29
CA LYS A 48 6.67 1.68 -0.35
C LYS A 48 6.06 1.33 0.98
N VAL A 49 6.41 0.15 1.51
CA VAL A 49 5.98 -0.28 2.83
C VAL A 49 6.79 0.45 3.91
N ASP A 50 6.08 1.05 4.86
CA ASP A 50 6.65 1.77 6.02
C ASP A 50 6.06 1.17 7.30
N ASP A 51 6.92 0.58 8.15
CA ASP A 51 6.53 -0.10 9.40
C ASP A 51 6.05 0.86 10.50
N ASN A 52 6.28 2.16 10.33
CA ASN A 52 5.75 3.18 11.24
C ASN A 52 4.28 3.50 10.99
N LEU A 53 3.70 3.00 9.88
CA LEU A 53 2.30 3.20 9.54
C LEU A 53 1.47 1.98 9.95
N ASN A 54 0.36 2.23 10.66
CA ASN A 54 -0.57 1.19 11.11
C ASN A 54 -2.00 1.38 10.58
N THR A 55 -2.24 2.41 9.75
CA THR A 55 -3.58 2.75 9.28
C THR A 55 -3.50 3.48 7.94
N LEU A 56 -4.57 3.42 7.16
CA LEU A 56 -4.74 4.15 5.90
C LEU A 56 -5.42 5.51 6.10
N ILE A 57 -5.46 6.06 7.32
CA ILE A 57 -6.22 7.28 7.64
C ILE A 57 -5.82 8.50 6.80
N ASP A 58 -4.55 8.62 6.43
CA ASP A 58 -4.03 9.75 5.66
C ASP A 58 -4.64 9.80 4.26
N PHE A 59 -4.99 8.64 3.69
CA PHE A 59 -5.62 8.54 2.38
C PHE A 59 -7.07 9.03 2.36
N ARG A 60 -7.69 9.25 3.52
CA ARG A 60 -8.99 9.91 3.62
C ARG A 60 -8.89 11.40 3.30
N TYR A 61 -7.77 12.02 3.64
CA TYR A 61 -7.54 13.45 3.45
C TYR A 61 -6.87 13.74 2.11
N GLN A 62 -5.93 12.90 1.72
CA GLN A 62 -5.25 13.00 0.44
C GLN A 62 -5.60 11.80 -0.42
N GLN A 63 -6.41 12.02 -1.44
CA GLN A 63 -6.89 10.96 -2.34
C GLN A 63 -6.25 11.00 -3.73
N HIS A 64 -5.51 12.06 -4.08
CA HIS A 64 -4.92 12.24 -5.40
C HIS A 64 -3.40 12.25 -5.33
N PHE A 65 -2.78 11.33 -6.05
CA PHE A 65 -1.32 11.20 -6.13
C PHE A 65 -0.88 11.22 -7.58
N LYS A 66 -0.09 12.24 -7.93
CA LYS A 66 0.41 12.44 -9.29
C LYS A 66 1.92 12.56 -9.30
N ALA A 67 2.60 11.76 -10.13
CA ALA A 67 4.01 11.92 -10.39
C ALA A 67 4.25 13.07 -11.37
N LYS A 68 5.44 13.63 -11.36
CA LYS A 68 5.77 14.75 -12.23
C LYS A 68 6.00 14.27 -13.67
N LYS A 69 5.60 15.13 -14.63
CA LYS A 69 5.91 14.92 -16.03
C LYS A 69 7.40 15.13 -16.30
N GLY A 70 7.93 14.48 -17.34
CA GLY A 70 9.26 14.78 -17.86
C GLY A 70 9.28 16.15 -18.55
N GLU A 71 10.41 16.82 -18.50
CA GLU A 71 10.62 18.07 -19.23
C GLU A 71 10.78 17.81 -20.72
N ASN A 72 10.37 18.79 -21.53
CA ASN A 72 10.59 18.72 -22.96
C ASN A 72 12.08 18.89 -23.29
N GLY A 73 12.53 18.24 -24.37
CA GLY A 73 13.84 18.44 -24.93
C GLY A 73 14.04 19.89 -25.38
N ARG A 74 15.29 20.31 -25.43
CA ARG A 74 15.69 21.67 -25.84
C ARG A 74 16.72 21.62 -26.97
N GLY A 75 16.98 22.74 -27.58
CA GLY A 75 18.06 22.88 -28.56
C GLY A 75 19.42 22.53 -27.97
N LYS A 76 20.44 22.44 -28.82
CA LYS A 76 21.83 22.09 -28.45
C LYS A 76 21.95 20.67 -27.83
N ASN A 77 21.11 19.73 -28.31
CA ASN A 77 21.05 18.34 -27.83
C ASN A 77 20.78 18.20 -26.30
N GLN A 78 20.10 19.17 -25.71
CA GLN A 78 19.78 19.13 -24.30
C GLN A 78 18.55 18.26 -24.08
N THR A 79 18.74 17.10 -23.45
CA THR A 79 17.65 16.24 -23.01
C THR A 79 16.90 16.86 -21.85
N GLY A 80 15.59 16.78 -21.85
CA GLY A 80 14.74 17.21 -20.75
C GLY A 80 15.00 16.39 -19.48
N ALA A 81 14.86 17.00 -18.32
CA ALA A 81 14.98 16.29 -17.05
C ALA A 81 13.83 15.29 -16.88
N ASN A 82 14.13 14.16 -16.25
CA ASN A 82 13.10 13.18 -15.89
C ASN A 82 12.19 13.73 -14.78
N GLY A 83 10.91 13.40 -14.86
CA GLY A 83 9.95 13.69 -13.82
C GLY A 83 10.28 12.92 -12.53
N SER A 84 10.09 13.54 -11.37
CA SER A 84 10.27 12.86 -10.10
C SER A 84 9.16 11.83 -9.88
N ASN A 85 9.55 10.67 -9.34
CA ASN A 85 8.62 9.64 -8.91
C ASN A 85 7.75 10.14 -7.76
N MET A 86 6.54 9.59 -7.66
CA MET A 86 5.66 9.74 -6.51
C MET A 86 5.72 8.47 -5.68
N VAL A 87 6.28 8.58 -4.47
CA VAL A 87 6.34 7.49 -3.51
C VAL A 87 5.16 7.61 -2.56
N ILE A 88 4.34 6.57 -2.51
CA ILE A 88 3.17 6.45 -1.63
C ILE A 88 3.52 5.44 -0.55
N LYS A 89 3.60 5.90 0.69
CA LYS A 89 3.90 5.05 1.84
C LYS A 89 2.64 4.38 2.34
N VAL A 90 2.72 3.07 2.57
CA VAL A 90 1.61 2.25 3.06
C VAL A 90 2.09 1.34 4.19
N PRO A 91 1.20 0.97 5.14
CA PRO A 91 1.54 0.00 6.16
C PRO A 91 1.76 -1.40 5.57
N PRO A 92 2.53 -2.27 6.27
CA PRO A 92 2.68 -3.67 5.88
C PRO A 92 1.33 -4.38 5.86
N GLY A 93 1.13 -5.31 4.91
CA GLY A 93 -0.14 -6.01 4.70
C GLY A 93 -1.20 -5.19 3.96
N THR A 94 -0.76 -4.18 3.19
CA THR A 94 -1.66 -3.42 2.31
C THR A 94 -1.84 -4.15 0.99
N GLU A 95 -3.07 -4.54 0.71
CA GLU A 95 -3.52 -5.08 -0.58
C GLU A 95 -3.99 -3.94 -1.48
N ILE A 96 -3.58 -3.96 -2.74
CA ILE A 96 -3.96 -2.98 -3.75
C ILE A 96 -4.84 -3.65 -4.79
N TYR A 97 -6.05 -3.12 -4.96
CA TYR A 97 -7.04 -3.62 -5.91
C TYR A 97 -7.31 -2.62 -7.03
N ASN A 98 -7.84 -3.14 -8.15
CA ASN A 98 -8.38 -2.31 -9.22
C ASN A 98 -9.59 -1.48 -8.72
N GLU A 99 -10.12 -0.61 -9.59
CA GLU A 99 -11.23 0.29 -9.27
C GLU A 99 -12.49 -0.44 -8.78
N ASP A 100 -12.78 -1.61 -9.35
CA ASP A 100 -13.97 -2.43 -9.05
C ASP A 100 -13.76 -3.42 -7.90
N LYS A 101 -12.59 -3.43 -7.27
CA LYS A 101 -12.19 -4.43 -6.24
C LYS A 101 -12.25 -5.90 -6.70
N THR A 102 -12.22 -6.16 -8.00
CA THR A 102 -12.34 -7.52 -8.54
C THR A 102 -10.99 -8.21 -8.71
N VAL A 103 -9.92 -7.43 -8.92
CA VAL A 103 -8.57 -7.93 -9.19
C VAL A 103 -7.59 -7.39 -8.16
N LEU A 104 -6.90 -8.30 -7.48
CA LEU A 104 -5.75 -7.95 -6.63
C LEU A 104 -4.55 -7.64 -7.56
N LEU A 105 -4.05 -6.41 -7.49
CA LEU A 105 -2.90 -5.97 -8.27
C LEU A 105 -1.59 -6.34 -7.58
N THR A 106 -1.52 -6.18 -6.26
CA THR A 106 -0.37 -6.56 -5.45
C THR A 106 -0.73 -6.63 -3.96
N ASP A 107 0.03 -7.42 -3.19
CA ASP A 107 -0.04 -7.53 -1.74
C ASP A 107 1.34 -7.18 -1.18
N LEU A 108 1.41 -6.12 -0.39
CA LEU A 108 2.64 -5.53 0.12
C LEU A 108 2.82 -5.94 1.60
N THR A 109 3.64 -6.96 1.82
CA THR A 109 3.80 -7.56 3.16
C THR A 109 5.17 -7.33 3.80
N LYS A 110 6.23 -7.14 2.99
CA LYS A 110 7.59 -7.02 3.50
C LYS A 110 7.94 -5.57 3.79
N ILE A 111 8.58 -5.33 4.93
CA ILE A 111 9.08 -4.01 5.32
C ILE A 111 10.07 -3.50 4.26
N ASP A 112 10.00 -2.21 3.96
CA ASP A 112 10.79 -1.51 2.93
C ASP A 112 10.61 -2.05 1.49
N GLU A 113 9.63 -2.92 1.26
CA GLU A 113 9.28 -3.37 -0.08
C GLU A 113 8.81 -2.19 -0.93
N GLU A 114 9.36 -2.10 -2.15
CA GLU A 114 8.95 -1.09 -3.13
C GLU A 114 8.32 -1.76 -4.35
N TYR A 115 7.16 -1.28 -4.75
CA TYR A 115 6.45 -1.79 -5.92
C TYR A 115 6.06 -0.64 -6.87
N ILE A 116 6.50 -0.74 -8.13
CA ILE A 116 6.14 0.22 -9.18
C ILE A 116 4.80 -0.19 -9.76
N LEU A 117 3.74 0.50 -9.39
CA LEU A 117 2.40 0.18 -9.88
C LEU A 117 2.11 0.81 -11.25
N LEU A 118 2.53 2.07 -11.46
CA LEU A 118 2.40 2.74 -12.75
C LEU A 118 3.77 3.26 -13.20
N LYS A 119 4.12 2.99 -14.45
CA LYS A 119 5.33 3.53 -15.07
C LYS A 119 5.02 4.87 -15.72
N GLY A 120 5.95 5.81 -15.61
CA GLY A 120 5.89 7.06 -16.35
C GLY A 120 6.08 6.86 -17.84
N GLY A 121 5.46 7.73 -18.65
CA GLY A 121 5.60 7.72 -20.10
C GLY A 121 7.05 7.99 -20.52
N ASN A 122 7.49 7.38 -21.63
CA ASN A 122 8.80 7.63 -22.18
C ASN A 122 8.88 9.03 -22.80
N GLY A 123 10.04 9.64 -22.73
CA GLY A 123 10.30 10.91 -23.41
C GLY A 123 10.31 10.74 -24.93
N GLY A 124 9.84 11.78 -25.63
CA GLY A 124 9.87 11.84 -27.08
C GLY A 124 11.29 12.07 -27.62
N LEU A 125 11.55 11.59 -28.80
CA LEU A 125 12.85 11.73 -29.47
C LEU A 125 12.98 13.10 -30.18
N GLY A 126 14.12 13.74 -30.04
CA GLY A 126 14.47 14.96 -30.75
C GLY A 126 14.76 14.72 -32.23
N ASN A 127 14.77 15.81 -33.03
CA ASN A 127 14.96 15.70 -34.47
C ASN A 127 16.34 15.14 -34.87
N ASN A 128 17.32 15.18 -33.98
CA ASN A 128 18.63 14.62 -34.26
C ASN A 128 18.60 13.10 -34.53
N HIS A 129 17.68 12.37 -33.91
CA HIS A 129 17.50 10.92 -34.12
C HIS A 129 16.97 10.57 -35.50
N PHE A 130 16.34 11.51 -36.20
CA PHE A 130 15.74 11.30 -37.53
C PHE A 130 16.65 11.72 -38.67
N LYS A 131 17.91 12.08 -38.40
CA LYS A 131 18.92 12.40 -39.40
C LYS A 131 19.29 11.14 -40.17
N SER A 132 19.25 11.24 -41.52
CA SER A 132 19.65 10.17 -42.41
C SER A 132 20.44 10.74 -43.60
N SER A 133 21.03 9.87 -44.44
CA SER A 133 21.73 10.28 -45.65
C SER A 133 20.81 11.00 -46.65
N VAL A 134 19.53 10.64 -46.69
CA VAL A 134 18.52 11.27 -47.57
C VAL A 134 17.93 12.53 -46.95
N ASN A 135 17.75 12.56 -45.61
CA ASN A 135 17.21 13.71 -44.89
C ASN A 135 18.19 14.19 -43.82
N GLN A 136 19.04 15.13 -44.20
CA GLN A 136 20.06 15.66 -43.30
C GLN A 136 19.55 16.75 -42.36
N ALA A 137 18.35 17.31 -42.59
CA ALA A 137 17.77 18.39 -41.78
C ALA A 137 16.30 18.05 -41.39
N PRO A 138 16.06 16.96 -40.66
CA PRO A 138 14.70 16.55 -40.30
C PRO A 138 14.07 17.53 -39.33
N ARG A 139 12.83 17.91 -39.60
CA ARG A 139 11.99 18.71 -38.69
C ARG A 139 11.08 17.85 -37.80
N LYS A 140 11.14 16.50 -38.00
CA LYS A 140 10.35 15.54 -37.27
C LYS A 140 10.94 15.35 -35.87
N PHE A 141 10.08 15.33 -34.89
CA PHE A 141 10.34 14.89 -33.50
C PHE A 141 9.16 14.05 -33.04
N THR A 142 9.26 13.32 -31.96
CA THR A 142 8.13 12.61 -31.38
C THR A 142 7.66 13.28 -30.09
N LYS A 143 6.36 13.18 -29.84
CA LYS A 143 5.78 13.58 -28.56
C LYS A 143 6.16 12.54 -27.49
N GLY A 144 6.22 12.97 -26.25
CA GLY A 144 6.32 12.07 -25.12
C GLY A 144 5.09 11.18 -25.00
N GLU A 145 5.28 9.98 -24.49
CA GLU A 145 4.18 9.06 -24.20
C GLU A 145 3.36 9.57 -23.03
N LEU A 146 2.06 9.31 -23.07
CA LEU A 146 1.18 9.61 -21.95
C LEU A 146 1.49 8.64 -20.80
N GLY A 147 1.43 9.13 -19.58
CA GLY A 147 1.41 8.30 -18.38
C GLY A 147 0.07 7.59 -18.24
N GLU A 148 0.04 6.60 -17.38
CA GLU A 148 -1.17 5.89 -17.03
C GLU A 148 -1.83 6.54 -15.81
N GLU A 149 -3.17 6.51 -15.78
CA GLU A 149 -3.95 6.99 -14.63
C GLU A 149 -5.10 6.05 -14.34
N ARG A 150 -5.40 5.86 -13.06
CA ARG A 150 -6.53 5.03 -12.62
C ARG A 150 -6.92 5.27 -11.17
N TRP A 151 -8.14 4.90 -10.84
CA TRP A 151 -8.56 4.71 -9.47
C TRP A 151 -8.19 3.32 -8.98
N ILE A 152 -7.78 3.24 -7.73
CA ILE A 152 -7.46 1.97 -7.05
C ILE A 152 -8.04 1.98 -5.64
N TRP A 153 -8.20 0.78 -5.10
CA TRP A 153 -8.51 0.59 -3.70
C TRP A 153 -7.29 0.07 -2.95
N LEU A 154 -7.04 0.67 -1.80
CA LEU A 154 -6.14 0.15 -0.79
C LEU A 154 -6.99 -0.55 0.27
N SER A 155 -6.58 -1.74 0.67
CA SER A 155 -7.22 -2.51 1.75
C SER A 155 -6.14 -3.04 2.67
N LEU A 156 -6.22 -2.66 3.94
CA LEU A 156 -5.25 -3.11 4.95
C LEU A 156 -5.69 -4.47 5.49
N LYS A 157 -4.85 -5.48 5.28
CA LYS A 157 -5.10 -6.85 5.75
C LYS A 157 -4.72 -7.03 7.22
N LEU A 158 -3.71 -6.31 7.69
CA LEU A 158 -3.32 -6.32 9.09
C LEU A 158 -4.36 -5.60 9.93
N PHE A 159 -4.85 -6.31 10.91
CA PHE A 159 -5.93 -5.90 11.79
C PHE A 159 -5.40 -5.35 13.13
N ALA A 160 -4.41 -6.03 13.71
CA ALA A 160 -3.77 -5.64 14.94
C ALA A 160 -2.35 -6.19 15.01
N ASP A 161 -1.50 -5.55 15.83
CA ASP A 161 -0.17 -6.10 16.11
C ASP A 161 -0.30 -7.34 17.02
N ILE A 162 -1.22 -7.29 17.98
CA ILE A 162 -1.46 -8.39 18.94
C ILE A 162 -2.95 -8.72 18.98
N GLY A 163 -3.32 -9.96 18.64
CA GLY A 163 -4.64 -10.52 18.88
C GLY A 163 -4.71 -11.14 20.27
N VAL A 164 -5.65 -10.68 21.10
CA VAL A 164 -5.88 -11.25 22.43
C VAL A 164 -6.91 -12.36 22.31
N ILE A 165 -6.54 -13.57 22.66
CA ILE A 165 -7.38 -14.79 22.59
C ILE A 165 -7.53 -15.43 23.97
N GLY A 166 -8.51 -16.26 24.14
CA GLY A 166 -8.81 -16.99 25.39
C GLY A 166 -10.29 -17.25 25.53
N LEU A 167 -10.65 -18.12 26.47
CA LEU A 167 -12.04 -18.47 26.77
C LEU A 167 -12.88 -17.25 27.21
N PRO A 168 -14.22 -17.32 27.13
CA PRO A 168 -15.08 -16.30 27.74
C PRO A 168 -14.71 -16.08 29.21
N ASN A 169 -14.79 -14.84 29.67
CA ASN A 169 -14.47 -14.42 31.04
C ASN A 169 -12.99 -14.54 31.48
N ALA A 170 -12.07 -14.94 30.62
CA ALA A 170 -10.64 -14.97 30.93
C ALA A 170 -10.00 -13.56 31.13
N GLY A 171 -10.81 -12.49 31.15
CA GLY A 171 -10.33 -11.14 31.44
C GLY A 171 -9.80 -10.36 30.24
N LYS A 172 -10.00 -10.82 28.98
CA LYS A 172 -9.48 -10.16 27.77
C LYS A 172 -9.87 -8.68 27.66
N SER A 173 -11.15 -8.39 27.72
CA SER A 173 -11.67 -7.02 27.59
C SER A 173 -11.27 -6.15 28.77
N THR A 174 -11.13 -6.73 29.96
CA THR A 174 -10.62 -6.04 31.16
C THR A 174 -9.16 -5.67 30.99
N LEU A 175 -8.32 -6.61 30.52
CA LEU A 175 -6.92 -6.33 30.18
C LEU A 175 -6.85 -5.19 29.18
N LEU A 176 -7.58 -5.28 28.09
CA LEU A 176 -7.56 -4.29 27.02
C LEU A 176 -7.97 -2.90 27.52
N SER A 177 -9.01 -2.80 28.34
CA SER A 177 -9.46 -1.52 28.94
C SER A 177 -8.46 -0.94 29.91
N THR A 178 -7.69 -1.77 30.61
CA THR A 178 -6.71 -1.33 31.61
C THR A 178 -5.42 -0.82 30.98
N ILE A 179 -4.93 -1.49 29.91
CA ILE A 179 -3.66 -1.15 29.28
C ILE A 179 -3.79 -0.15 28.11
N SER A 180 -5.01 0.05 27.60
CA SER A 180 -5.23 0.98 26.49
C SER A 180 -5.15 2.43 26.96
N ASN A 181 -4.38 3.26 26.24
CA ASN A 181 -4.24 4.69 26.49
C ASN A 181 -5.48 5.51 26.11
N ALA A 182 -6.41 4.92 25.40
CA ALA A 182 -7.69 5.52 25.01
C ALA A 182 -8.81 4.51 25.25
N ASN A 183 -10.04 4.98 25.44
CA ASN A 183 -11.20 4.08 25.53
C ASN A 183 -11.21 3.11 24.35
N PRO A 184 -11.26 1.79 24.60
CA PRO A 184 -11.32 0.80 23.55
C PRO A 184 -12.45 1.11 22.59
N LYS A 185 -12.20 1.01 21.29
CA LYS A 185 -13.19 1.30 20.26
C LYS A 185 -13.65 0.01 19.62
N ILE A 186 -14.96 -0.08 19.43
CA ILE A 186 -15.56 -1.13 18.63
C ILE A 186 -15.23 -0.83 17.16
N GLY A 187 -14.58 -1.76 16.48
CA GLY A 187 -14.26 -1.64 15.06
C GLY A 187 -15.38 -2.21 14.20
N ASP A 188 -15.94 -1.40 13.30
CA ASP A 188 -16.88 -1.84 12.27
C ASP A 188 -16.09 -2.31 11.04
N TYR A 189 -15.87 -3.62 10.94
CA TYR A 189 -15.20 -4.22 9.79
C TYR A 189 -16.21 -4.96 8.91
N PRO A 190 -16.19 -4.73 7.58
CA PRO A 190 -17.17 -5.30 6.66
C PRO A 190 -17.18 -6.84 6.61
N PHE A 191 -16.09 -7.46 7.07
CA PHE A 191 -15.92 -8.92 7.12
C PHE A 191 -16.24 -9.52 8.50
N THR A 192 -16.65 -8.70 9.50
CA THR A 192 -16.90 -9.16 10.86
C THR A 192 -18.39 -9.05 11.18
N THR A 193 -18.97 -10.15 11.68
CA THR A 193 -20.31 -10.13 12.31
C THR A 193 -20.22 -9.86 13.81
N LEU A 194 -19.03 -10.02 14.39
CA LEU A 194 -18.70 -9.68 15.77
C LEU A 194 -17.69 -8.54 15.70
N HIS A 195 -18.04 -7.39 16.26
CA HIS A 195 -17.21 -6.21 16.26
C HIS A 195 -16.05 -6.38 17.23
N PRO A 196 -14.80 -6.48 16.78
CA PRO A 196 -13.67 -6.59 17.67
C PRO A 196 -13.46 -5.27 18.43
N ILE A 197 -13.00 -5.39 19.64
CA ILE A 197 -12.64 -4.24 20.45
C ILE A 197 -11.14 -3.98 20.28
N LEU A 198 -10.79 -2.80 19.77
CA LEU A 198 -9.41 -2.38 19.56
C LEU A 198 -8.95 -1.45 20.68
N GLY A 199 -7.77 -1.71 21.20
CA GLY A 199 -7.07 -0.85 22.13
C GLY A 199 -5.68 -0.48 21.62
N THR A 200 -5.24 0.74 21.84
CA THR A 200 -3.90 1.19 21.50
C THR A 200 -3.07 1.40 22.74
N VAL A 201 -1.88 0.84 22.75
CA VAL A 201 -0.89 1.01 23.82
C VAL A 201 0.31 1.77 23.28
N LYS A 202 0.61 2.93 23.86
CA LYS A 202 1.84 3.68 23.55
C LYS A 202 2.91 3.32 24.55
N ARG A 203 4.05 2.87 24.04
CA ARG A 203 5.24 2.66 24.85
C ARG A 203 6.45 3.21 24.09
N PHE A 204 7.10 4.19 24.71
CA PHE A 204 8.13 5.00 24.04
C PHE A 204 7.55 5.66 22.78
N ASP A 205 8.23 5.61 21.66
CA ASP A 205 7.79 6.19 20.38
C ASP A 205 6.99 5.20 19.49
N LYS A 206 6.63 4.02 20.05
CA LYS A 206 5.87 3.01 19.31
C LYS A 206 4.45 2.90 19.83
N GLU A 207 3.51 2.80 18.91
CA GLU A 207 2.10 2.53 19.17
C GLU A 207 1.81 1.09 18.73
N ILE A 208 1.28 0.28 19.66
CA ILE A 208 0.93 -1.13 19.45
C ILE A 208 -0.59 -1.23 19.47
N VAL A 209 -1.16 -1.83 18.44
CA VAL A 209 -2.61 -2.08 18.35
C VAL A 209 -2.90 -3.48 18.88
N LEU A 210 -3.75 -3.56 19.91
CA LEU A 210 -4.29 -4.82 20.43
C LEU A 210 -5.74 -4.97 20.00
N ALA A 211 -6.12 -6.20 19.64
CA ALA A 211 -7.49 -6.54 19.31
C ALA A 211 -8.00 -7.62 20.27
N ASP A 212 -9.14 -7.37 20.95
CA ASP A 212 -9.91 -8.44 21.59
C ASP A 212 -10.62 -9.21 20.47
N ILE A 213 -10.23 -10.47 20.28
CA ILE A 213 -10.81 -11.34 19.27
C ILE A 213 -11.93 -12.16 19.93
N PRO A 214 -13.21 -11.75 19.78
CA PRO A 214 -14.33 -12.47 20.37
C PRO A 214 -14.58 -13.76 19.60
N GLY A 215 -14.90 -14.85 20.27
CA GLY A 215 -15.50 -16.00 19.61
C GLY A 215 -14.81 -17.36 19.71
N LEU A 216 -13.82 -17.55 20.59
CA LEU A 216 -13.48 -18.90 21.04
C LEU A 216 -14.60 -19.40 21.97
N ILE A 217 -15.62 -20.03 21.39
CA ILE A 217 -16.64 -20.78 22.11
C ILE A 217 -16.45 -22.25 21.72
N GLU A 218 -16.44 -23.13 22.69
CA GLU A 218 -16.46 -24.56 22.49
C GLU A 218 -17.49 -24.97 21.41
N GLY A 219 -17.02 -25.67 20.34
CA GLY A 219 -17.88 -26.08 19.24
C GLY A 219 -17.95 -25.11 18.04
N ALA A 220 -17.11 -24.09 17.93
CA ALA A 220 -17.07 -23.20 16.76
C ALA A 220 -16.74 -23.95 15.45
N HIS A 221 -16.14 -25.13 15.53
CA HIS A 221 -15.82 -26.00 14.39
C HIS A 221 -17.04 -26.82 13.87
N GLU A 222 -18.16 -26.85 14.57
CA GLU A 222 -19.34 -27.64 14.16
C GLU A 222 -20.29 -26.89 13.20
N GLY A 223 -19.79 -26.08 12.31
CA GLY A 223 -20.53 -25.68 11.10
C GLY A 223 -21.49 -24.52 11.20
N LYS A 224 -21.37 -23.61 12.19
CA LYS A 224 -22.21 -22.41 12.27
C LYS A 224 -21.56 -21.10 11.74
N GLY A 225 -20.57 -21.17 10.85
CA GLY A 225 -20.04 -20.00 10.12
C GLY A 225 -19.27 -18.97 10.97
N LEU A 226 -19.04 -19.21 12.25
CA LEU A 226 -18.26 -18.34 13.15
C LEU A 226 -16.75 -18.63 13.08
N GLY A 227 -16.36 -19.90 12.81
CA GLY A 227 -14.96 -20.32 12.76
C GLY A 227 -14.14 -19.61 11.68
N ASP A 228 -14.63 -19.56 10.44
CA ASP A 228 -13.91 -18.93 9.31
C ASP A 228 -13.68 -17.42 9.53
N LYS A 229 -14.62 -16.76 10.22
CA LYS A 229 -14.53 -15.32 10.51
C LYS A 229 -13.54 -15.01 11.65
N PHE A 230 -13.51 -15.87 12.64
CA PHE A 230 -12.53 -15.81 13.73
C PHE A 230 -11.11 -15.98 13.22
N LEU A 231 -10.91 -16.91 12.30
CA LEU A 231 -9.64 -17.16 11.64
C LEU A 231 -9.14 -15.95 10.85
N ALA A 232 -10.03 -15.32 10.10
CA ALA A 232 -9.71 -14.13 9.36
C ALA A 232 -9.17 -13.00 10.26
N HIS A 233 -9.52 -12.98 11.56
CA HIS A 233 -8.99 -12.04 12.54
C HIS A 233 -7.61 -12.45 13.05
N ILE A 234 -7.43 -13.76 13.35
CA ILE A 234 -6.16 -14.30 13.84
C ILE A 234 -5.06 -14.15 12.79
N GLU A 235 -5.33 -14.52 11.54
CA GLU A 235 -4.37 -14.42 10.43
C GLU A 235 -3.92 -12.99 10.13
N ARG A 236 -4.66 -12.00 10.65
CA ARG A 236 -4.38 -10.56 10.48
C ARG A 236 -3.68 -9.94 11.68
N CYS A 237 -3.28 -10.74 12.67
CA CYS A 237 -2.47 -10.31 13.80
C CYS A 237 -1.03 -10.78 13.62
N LYS A 238 -0.05 -9.94 14.01
CA LYS A 238 1.37 -10.35 13.98
C LYS A 238 1.70 -11.34 15.09
N TYR A 239 1.06 -11.16 16.25
CA TYR A 239 1.26 -11.99 17.44
C TYR A 239 -0.08 -12.32 18.07
N LEU A 240 -0.14 -13.47 18.76
CA LEU A 240 -1.28 -13.86 19.57
C LEU A 240 -0.91 -13.86 21.05
N LEU A 241 -1.71 -13.20 21.87
CA LEU A 241 -1.63 -13.22 23.32
C LEU A 241 -2.75 -14.08 23.87
N HIS A 242 -2.40 -15.27 24.39
CA HIS A 242 -3.36 -16.17 24.98
C HIS A 242 -3.53 -15.91 26.48
N LEU A 243 -4.72 -15.49 26.88
CA LEU A 243 -5.10 -15.29 28.28
C LEU A 243 -5.78 -16.53 28.82
N VAL A 244 -5.31 -16.99 29.99
CA VAL A 244 -5.85 -18.14 30.73
C VAL A 244 -6.16 -17.74 32.16
N ASP A 245 -7.36 -18.05 32.64
CA ASP A 245 -7.73 -17.82 34.04
C ASP A 245 -7.11 -18.93 34.91
N ILE A 246 -6.17 -18.57 35.76
CA ILE A 246 -5.49 -19.50 36.67
C ILE A 246 -6.32 -19.89 37.88
N ASN A 247 -7.44 -19.20 38.17
CA ASN A 247 -8.34 -19.57 39.26
C ASN A 247 -9.31 -20.69 38.87
N ASP A 248 -9.36 -21.06 37.58
CA ASP A 248 -10.12 -22.21 37.10
C ASP A 248 -9.28 -23.48 37.34
N ASP A 249 -9.84 -24.47 38.04
CA ASP A 249 -9.15 -25.74 38.33
C ASP A 249 -8.75 -26.48 37.03
N ASN A 250 -9.45 -26.22 35.93
CA ASN A 250 -9.18 -26.83 34.61
C ASN A 250 -8.35 -25.93 33.69
N TRP A 251 -7.60 -24.95 34.21
CA TRP A 251 -6.87 -23.95 33.40
C TRP A 251 -5.98 -24.58 32.31
N PHE A 252 -5.35 -25.74 32.59
CA PHE A 252 -4.46 -26.42 31.65
C PHE A 252 -5.24 -27.09 30.50
N ASP A 253 -6.38 -27.67 30.79
CA ASP A 253 -7.28 -28.24 29.76
C ASP A 253 -7.86 -27.12 28.90
N ASN A 254 -8.26 -26.02 29.49
CA ASN A 254 -8.73 -24.82 28.81
C ASN A 254 -7.68 -24.24 27.87
N TYR A 255 -6.41 -24.19 28.30
CA TYR A 255 -5.30 -23.81 27.44
C TYR A 255 -5.16 -24.75 26.24
N ASN A 256 -5.21 -26.06 26.48
CA ASN A 256 -5.06 -27.07 25.42
C ASN A 256 -6.23 -27.07 24.43
N ILE A 257 -7.45 -26.79 24.87
CA ILE A 257 -8.64 -26.66 24.02
C ILE A 257 -8.42 -25.53 23.01
N VAL A 258 -8.09 -24.33 23.49
CA VAL A 258 -7.84 -23.16 22.64
C VAL A 258 -6.71 -23.42 21.65
N ARG A 259 -5.61 -23.99 22.12
CA ARG A 259 -4.46 -24.32 21.27
C ARG A 259 -4.79 -25.34 20.17
N LYS A 260 -5.54 -26.39 20.51
CA LYS A 260 -6.01 -27.39 19.54
C LYS A 260 -6.96 -26.79 18.51
N GLU A 261 -7.78 -25.87 18.91
CA GLU A 261 -8.72 -25.19 18.03
C GLU A 261 -7.99 -24.32 17.01
N ILE A 262 -7.02 -23.53 17.45
CA ILE A 262 -6.15 -22.73 16.56
C ILE A 262 -5.36 -23.63 15.60
N SER A 263 -4.75 -24.69 16.10
CA SER A 263 -3.92 -25.60 15.26
C SER A 263 -4.71 -26.39 14.22
N LYS A 264 -6.00 -26.63 14.43
CA LYS A 264 -6.87 -27.26 13.41
C LYS A 264 -7.12 -26.37 12.20
N TYR A 265 -7.01 -25.09 12.36
CA TYR A 265 -7.38 -24.11 11.35
C TYR A 265 -6.19 -23.58 10.55
N SER A 266 -5.01 -23.52 11.11
CA SER A 266 -3.83 -23.07 10.39
C SER A 266 -2.57 -23.77 10.86
N GLU A 267 -1.88 -24.43 9.93
CA GLU A 267 -0.53 -24.95 10.16
C GLU A 267 0.53 -23.81 10.26
N LYS A 268 0.09 -22.57 10.05
CA LYS A 268 0.95 -21.37 9.99
C LYS A 268 0.89 -20.47 11.24
N VAL A 269 0.01 -20.75 12.20
CA VAL A 269 -0.15 -19.96 13.44
C VAL A 269 0.57 -20.60 14.62
#